data_8ee269e172a2601491a7949700ef097d
#
_entry.id   8ee269e172a2601491a7949700ef097d
#
_cell.length_a   1.000
_cell.length_b   1.000
_cell.length_c   1.000
_cell.angle_alpha   90.00
_cell.angle_beta   90.00
_cell.angle_gamma   90.00
#
_symmetry.space_group_name_H-M   'P 1'
#
loop_
_entity.id
_entity.type
_entity.pdbx_description
1 polymer ?
#
loop_
_entity_poly.entity_id
_entity_poly.type
_entity_poly.pdbx_seq_one_letter_code
_entity_poly.pdbx_strand_id
1 'polypeptide(L)'
;MQFKYLVPMLALAVASPALALDDVTVALAIPAAVHDGAPYAAAEELGLFKEQGLSVSFVVFQGAGALLPQVASKRVTFGYPVSEPVISSYFSGKDPLPLRYFYNGTPSQTLEYTVLEESPIRTLADLKDRKIGVGALTWGTIPNSRAALRVAGLEPGKNVEFVAVGVLGSGFQALRSGQVDALNYNSSWGDIFELTGTKIRRIAYPEVFLENPGNGFIAHEDTFRDNPDLIRRFGRAYTQAQYVCEINPTFCVQAFWRQNPESRPADAEGKGLENATTLLTRRLQRMLYRPDGTRRQPGEYDLDVIRKAIGAMAEAGEFPSADVPVDRIFSNEFVPAFDDFDKDALRQRAEAAQ
;
A
#
# COMPACT_ATOMS: atom_id res chain seq x y z
N MET A 1 40.06 -17.40 -69.71
CA MET A 1 39.93 -16.36 -68.72
C MET A 1 38.46 -16.34 -68.29
N GLN A 2 38.11 -17.00 -67.16
CA GLN A 2 36.72 -17.00 -66.66
C GLN A 2 36.65 -16.03 -65.50
N PHE A 3 35.88 -14.93 -65.58
CA PHE A 3 35.58 -13.99 -64.57
C PHE A 3 34.41 -14.53 -63.69
N LYS A 4 34.68 -14.87 -62.46
CA LYS A 4 33.65 -15.16 -61.44
C LYS A 4 33.17 -13.83 -60.82
N TYR A 5 31.91 -13.47 -61.06
CA TYR A 5 31.26 -12.36 -60.36
C TYR A 5 30.84 -12.81 -58.97
N LEU A 6 31.45 -12.22 -57.94
CA LEU A 6 31.01 -12.32 -56.55
C LEU A 6 29.86 -11.30 -56.34
N VAL A 7 28.66 -11.75 -56.08
CA VAL A 7 27.55 -10.90 -55.69
C VAL A 7 27.59 -10.74 -54.16
N PRO A 8 27.73 -9.52 -53.61
CA PRO A 8 27.67 -9.33 -52.17
C PRO A 8 26.22 -9.47 -51.70
N MET A 9 25.99 -10.44 -50.83
CA MET A 9 24.71 -10.66 -50.15
C MET A 9 24.57 -9.57 -49.04
N LEU A 10 23.76 -8.55 -49.32
CA LEU A 10 23.46 -7.48 -48.35
C LEU A 10 22.46 -8.06 -47.31
N ALA A 11 22.93 -8.38 -46.12
CA ALA A 11 22.06 -8.77 -44.99
C ALA A 11 21.31 -7.53 -44.51
N LEU A 12 20.03 -7.41 -44.85
CA LEU A 12 19.13 -6.45 -44.23
C LEU A 12 18.94 -6.85 -42.74
N ALA A 13 19.58 -6.14 -41.86
CA ALA A 13 19.23 -6.19 -40.45
C ALA A 13 17.83 -5.55 -40.26
N VAL A 14 16.83 -6.36 -40.09
CA VAL A 14 15.49 -5.90 -39.69
C VAL A 14 15.60 -5.44 -38.24
N ALA A 15 15.77 -4.15 -38.07
CA ALA A 15 15.62 -3.53 -36.75
C ALA A 15 14.15 -3.71 -36.34
N SER A 16 13.89 -4.58 -35.36
CA SER A 16 12.57 -4.64 -34.71
C SER A 16 12.30 -3.25 -34.12
N PRO A 17 11.14 -2.63 -34.39
CA PRO A 17 10.81 -1.37 -33.73
C PRO A 17 10.80 -1.62 -32.23
N ALA A 18 11.60 -0.87 -31.47
CA ALA A 18 11.47 -0.83 -30.03
C ALA A 18 10.04 -0.33 -29.75
N LEU A 19 9.18 -1.19 -29.20
CA LEU A 19 7.85 -0.79 -28.76
C LEU A 19 8.04 0.33 -27.74
N ALA A 20 7.40 1.48 -27.99
CA ALA A 20 7.37 2.57 -27.01
C ALA A 20 6.74 2.04 -25.72
N LEU A 21 7.35 2.38 -24.57
CA LEU A 21 6.78 2.04 -23.28
C LEU A 21 5.60 2.96 -22.98
N ASP A 22 4.55 2.42 -22.35
CA ASP A 22 3.46 3.24 -21.84
C ASP A 22 3.91 3.94 -20.56
N ASP A 23 3.81 5.26 -20.53
CA ASP A 23 4.13 6.06 -19.34
C ASP A 23 3.02 5.92 -18.29
N VAL A 24 3.41 5.49 -17.09
CA VAL A 24 2.54 5.30 -15.94
C VAL A 24 3.03 6.14 -14.77
N THR A 25 2.23 7.10 -14.33
CA THR A 25 2.49 7.85 -13.09
C THR A 25 1.59 7.34 -11.98
N VAL A 26 2.21 6.92 -10.86
CA VAL A 26 1.51 6.43 -9.67
C VAL A 26 1.57 7.46 -8.56
N ALA A 27 0.42 7.91 -8.07
CA ALA A 27 0.31 8.84 -6.95
C ALA A 27 0.30 8.09 -5.61
N LEU A 28 1.17 8.47 -4.70
CA LEU A 28 1.25 7.99 -3.33
C LEU A 28 0.73 9.08 -2.36
N ALA A 29 0.04 8.67 -1.30
CA ALA A 29 -0.50 9.59 -0.30
C ALA A 29 0.52 10.04 0.77
N ILE A 30 1.64 9.32 0.87
CA ILE A 30 2.80 9.60 1.74
C ILE A 30 4.06 9.12 1.04
N PRO A 31 5.26 9.61 1.40
CA PRO A 31 6.51 9.04 0.90
C PRO A 31 6.61 7.55 1.26
N ALA A 32 7.05 6.74 0.32
CA ALA A 32 7.25 5.32 0.56
C ALA A 32 8.41 5.12 1.54
N ALA A 33 8.19 4.35 2.59
CA ALA A 33 9.25 3.79 3.42
C ALA A 33 9.74 2.45 2.84
N VAL A 34 10.85 1.91 3.32
CA VAL A 34 11.47 0.70 2.78
C VAL A 34 10.48 -0.48 2.68
N HIS A 35 9.62 -0.67 3.66
CA HIS A 35 8.64 -1.77 3.68
C HIS A 35 7.50 -1.63 2.68
N ASP A 36 7.23 -0.41 2.18
CA ASP A 36 6.23 -0.15 1.14
C ASP A 36 6.90 0.04 -0.23
N GLY A 37 8.09 0.66 -0.25
CA GLY A 37 8.80 1.06 -1.47
C GLY A 37 9.68 -0.03 -2.08
N ALA A 38 10.15 -0.99 -1.29
CA ALA A 38 11.08 -2.01 -1.76
C ALA A 38 10.55 -2.84 -2.96
N PRO A 39 9.27 -3.25 -3.02
CA PRO A 39 8.75 -3.93 -4.21
C PRO A 39 8.82 -3.07 -5.48
N TYR A 40 8.56 -1.76 -5.39
CA TYR A 40 8.66 -0.87 -6.55
C TYR A 40 10.11 -0.74 -7.03
N ALA A 41 11.04 -0.59 -6.10
CA ALA A 41 12.46 -0.50 -6.41
C ALA A 41 12.99 -1.80 -7.05
N ALA A 42 12.57 -2.95 -6.53
CA ALA A 42 12.91 -4.24 -7.10
C ALA A 42 12.31 -4.43 -8.51
N ALA A 43 11.07 -3.97 -8.75
CA ALA A 43 10.45 -4.02 -10.06
C ALA A 43 11.22 -3.20 -11.09
N GLU A 44 11.67 -2.00 -10.72
CA GLU A 44 12.48 -1.14 -11.59
C GLU A 44 13.83 -1.77 -11.89
N GLU A 45 14.54 -2.22 -10.86
CA GLU A 45 15.90 -2.73 -10.98
C GLU A 45 16.00 -4.06 -11.76
N LEU A 46 15.02 -4.94 -11.57
CA LEU A 46 14.89 -6.17 -12.37
C LEU A 46 14.23 -5.96 -13.74
N GLY A 47 13.78 -4.74 -14.05
CA GLY A 47 13.13 -4.44 -15.31
C GLY A 47 11.74 -5.03 -15.47
N LEU A 48 11.05 -5.41 -14.37
CA LEU A 48 9.74 -6.06 -14.43
C LEU A 48 8.67 -5.16 -15.05
N PHE A 49 8.69 -3.85 -14.77
CA PHE A 49 7.82 -2.88 -15.45
C PHE A 49 8.12 -2.80 -16.94
N LYS A 50 9.41 -2.71 -17.30
CA LYS A 50 9.84 -2.62 -18.70
C LYS A 50 9.48 -3.86 -19.49
N GLU A 51 9.57 -5.05 -18.92
CA GLU A 51 9.15 -6.33 -19.54
C GLU A 51 7.64 -6.35 -19.82
N GLN A 52 6.86 -5.62 -19.01
CA GLN A 52 5.43 -5.40 -19.26
C GLN A 52 5.16 -4.19 -20.20
N GLY A 53 6.18 -3.61 -20.82
CA GLY A 53 6.03 -2.46 -21.70
C GLY A 53 5.66 -1.16 -20.96
N LEU A 54 6.05 -1.01 -19.70
CA LEU A 54 5.72 0.14 -18.85
C LEU A 54 6.95 0.94 -18.46
N SER A 55 6.80 2.26 -18.46
CA SER A 55 7.71 3.23 -17.85
C SER A 55 6.99 3.82 -16.64
N VAL A 56 7.38 3.43 -15.41
CA VAL A 56 6.64 3.76 -14.19
C VAL A 56 7.38 4.84 -13.40
N SER A 57 6.65 5.86 -12.97
CA SER A 57 7.14 6.91 -12.09
C SER A 57 6.21 7.11 -10.89
N PHE A 58 6.76 7.59 -9.77
CA PHE A 58 6.02 7.81 -8.54
C PHE A 58 6.03 9.29 -8.17
N VAL A 59 4.85 9.80 -7.75
CA VAL A 59 4.69 11.17 -7.24
C VAL A 59 3.99 11.13 -5.88
N VAL A 60 4.42 11.98 -4.96
CA VAL A 60 3.88 12.01 -3.59
C VAL A 60 2.98 13.21 -3.42
N PHE A 61 1.79 12.99 -2.85
CA PHE A 61 0.83 13.99 -2.46
C PHE A 61 0.63 14.00 -0.94
N GLN A 62 0.10 15.10 -0.40
CA GLN A 62 -0.19 15.24 1.03
C GLN A 62 -1.56 14.63 1.37
N GLY A 63 -1.61 13.27 1.38
CA GLY A 63 -2.80 12.52 1.70
C GLY A 63 -3.77 12.28 0.54
N ALA A 64 -4.81 11.48 0.80
CA ALA A 64 -5.79 11.08 -0.19
C ALA A 64 -6.58 12.28 -0.77
N GLY A 65 -6.86 13.31 0.02
CA GLY A 65 -7.58 14.50 -0.43
C GLY A 65 -6.89 15.26 -1.56
N ALA A 66 -5.55 15.27 -1.60
CA ALA A 66 -4.77 15.87 -2.68
C ALA A 66 -4.56 14.89 -3.85
N LEU A 67 -4.45 13.59 -3.57
CA LEU A 67 -4.20 12.54 -4.56
C LEU A 67 -5.42 12.26 -5.44
N LEU A 68 -6.60 12.05 -4.85
CA LEU A 68 -7.79 11.59 -5.56
C LEU A 68 -8.21 12.49 -6.73
N PRO A 69 -8.20 13.84 -6.61
CA PRO A 69 -8.51 14.73 -7.73
C PRO A 69 -7.53 14.58 -8.91
N GLN A 70 -6.27 14.20 -8.67
CA GLN A 70 -5.30 14.01 -9.74
C GLN A 70 -5.60 12.76 -10.57
N VAL A 71 -6.02 11.67 -9.92
CA VAL A 71 -6.46 10.45 -10.62
C VAL A 71 -7.80 10.70 -11.32
N ALA A 72 -8.75 11.35 -10.66
CA ALA A 72 -10.06 11.66 -11.23
C ALA A 72 -9.98 12.59 -12.45
N SER A 73 -9.00 13.49 -12.50
CA SER A 73 -8.71 14.34 -13.66
C SER A 73 -7.75 13.73 -14.68
N LYS A 74 -7.30 12.48 -14.48
CA LYS A 74 -6.33 11.75 -15.32
C LYS A 74 -4.97 12.44 -15.47
N ARG A 75 -4.60 13.33 -14.52
CA ARG A 75 -3.25 13.94 -14.47
C ARG A 75 -2.19 12.94 -14.02
N VAL A 76 -2.59 11.92 -13.27
CA VAL A 76 -1.80 10.74 -12.94
C VAL A 76 -2.58 9.50 -13.34
N THR A 77 -1.86 8.45 -13.72
CA THR A 77 -2.46 7.22 -14.26
C THR A 77 -3.16 6.42 -13.17
N PHE A 78 -2.48 6.20 -12.06
CA PHE A 78 -2.95 5.41 -10.92
C PHE A 78 -2.73 6.15 -9.61
N GLY A 79 -3.46 5.74 -8.57
CA GLY A 79 -3.24 6.18 -7.21
C GLY A 79 -3.20 5.01 -6.24
N TYR A 80 -2.64 5.24 -5.05
CA TYR A 80 -2.58 4.23 -3.98
C TYR A 80 -3.14 4.77 -2.66
N PRO A 81 -4.41 5.22 -2.61
CA PRO A 81 -5.06 5.71 -1.41
C PRO A 81 -5.75 4.61 -0.61
N VAL A 82 -6.17 4.93 0.62
CA VAL A 82 -7.17 4.15 1.37
C VAL A 82 -8.57 4.36 0.79
N SER A 83 -9.52 3.48 1.11
CA SER A 83 -10.83 3.41 0.43
C SER A 83 -11.88 4.39 0.97
N GLU A 84 -11.79 4.78 2.24
CA GLU A 84 -12.83 5.57 2.91
C GLU A 84 -13.20 6.88 2.20
N PRO A 85 -12.24 7.69 1.67
CA PRO A 85 -12.61 8.91 0.94
C PRO A 85 -13.34 8.66 -0.37
N VAL A 86 -13.05 7.57 -1.08
CA VAL A 86 -13.77 7.20 -2.31
C VAL A 86 -15.20 6.77 -1.95
N ILE A 87 -15.36 5.93 -0.94
CA ILE A 87 -16.68 5.52 -0.42
C ILE A 87 -17.48 6.76 0.02
N SER A 88 -16.86 7.67 0.79
CA SER A 88 -17.51 8.91 1.25
C SER A 88 -17.99 9.79 0.11
N SER A 89 -17.37 9.72 -1.08
CA SER A 89 -17.79 10.52 -2.23
C SER A 89 -19.21 10.19 -2.70
N TYR A 90 -19.70 8.96 -2.45
CA TYR A 90 -21.05 8.53 -2.78
C TYR A 90 -22.14 9.19 -1.89
N PHE A 91 -21.75 9.77 -0.78
CA PHE A 91 -22.64 10.47 0.16
C PHE A 91 -22.53 12.00 0.07
N SER A 92 -21.75 12.53 -0.86
CA SER A 92 -21.45 13.96 -0.97
C SER A 92 -22.60 14.82 -1.51
N GLY A 93 -23.68 14.21 -2.01
CA GLY A 93 -24.76 14.90 -2.72
C GLY A 93 -24.36 15.41 -4.11
N LYS A 94 -23.19 15.04 -4.60
CA LYS A 94 -22.67 15.29 -5.94
C LYS A 94 -22.38 13.98 -6.63
N ASP A 95 -22.04 14.02 -7.92
CA ASP A 95 -21.55 12.84 -8.62
C ASP A 95 -20.33 12.26 -7.86
N PRO A 96 -20.32 10.96 -7.57
CA PRO A 96 -19.19 10.33 -6.93
C PRO A 96 -17.93 10.42 -7.79
N LEU A 97 -16.77 10.28 -7.17
CA LEU A 97 -15.52 10.24 -7.90
C LEU A 97 -15.53 9.09 -8.92
N PRO A 98 -15.18 9.35 -10.21
CA PRO A 98 -15.18 8.32 -11.26
C PRO A 98 -13.95 7.40 -11.14
N LEU A 99 -13.77 6.80 -9.96
CA LEU A 99 -12.60 6.04 -9.58
C LEU A 99 -12.99 4.63 -9.14
N ARG A 100 -12.18 3.65 -9.54
CA ARG A 100 -12.35 2.25 -9.16
C ARG A 100 -11.02 1.66 -8.69
N TYR A 101 -11.10 0.85 -7.65
CA TYR A 101 -9.99 0.02 -7.17
C TYR A 101 -9.85 -1.21 -8.04
N PHE A 102 -8.62 -1.53 -8.45
CA PHE A 102 -8.33 -2.71 -9.27
C PHE A 102 -7.34 -3.68 -8.62
N TYR A 103 -6.63 -3.27 -7.56
CA TYR A 103 -5.65 -4.11 -6.89
C TYR A 103 -5.66 -3.81 -5.39
N ASN A 104 -5.98 -4.81 -4.59
CA ASN A 104 -5.93 -4.74 -3.14
C ASN A 104 -4.47 -4.85 -2.66
N GLY A 105 -3.84 -3.72 -2.42
CA GLY A 105 -2.44 -3.68 -2.02
C GLY A 105 -2.23 -3.90 -0.53
N THR A 106 -3.26 -3.70 0.28
CA THR A 106 -3.24 -3.89 1.74
C THR A 106 -4.54 -4.56 2.14
N PRO A 107 -4.64 -5.90 2.02
CA PRO A 107 -5.90 -6.63 2.11
C PRO A 107 -6.48 -6.75 3.52
N SER A 108 -5.75 -6.36 4.54
CA SER A 108 -6.26 -6.28 5.91
C SER A 108 -5.93 -4.94 6.54
N GLN A 109 -6.74 -4.53 7.52
CA GLN A 109 -6.49 -3.29 8.25
C GLN A 109 -5.14 -3.37 8.95
N THR A 110 -4.28 -2.43 8.64
CA THR A 110 -2.95 -2.33 9.24
C THR A 110 -2.88 -1.29 10.37
N LEU A 111 -3.98 -0.56 10.63
CA LEU A 111 -4.03 0.38 11.74
C LEU A 111 -4.09 -0.36 13.08
N GLU A 112 -3.40 0.20 14.04
CA GLU A 112 -3.40 -0.26 15.42
C GLU A 112 -3.31 0.91 16.38
N TYR A 113 -3.70 0.69 17.64
CA TYR A 113 -3.40 1.60 18.73
C TYR A 113 -2.21 1.06 19.50
N THR A 114 -1.14 1.85 19.54
CA THR A 114 0.12 1.47 20.18
C THR A 114 0.38 2.33 21.39
N VAL A 115 0.70 1.70 22.50
CA VAL A 115 1.10 2.36 23.76
C VAL A 115 2.46 1.86 24.21
N LEU A 116 3.15 2.58 25.10
CA LEU A 116 4.34 2.03 25.76
C LEU A 116 3.94 0.84 26.63
N GLU A 117 4.83 -0.13 26.80
CA GLU A 117 4.53 -1.39 27.50
C GLU A 117 4.12 -1.16 28.96
N GLU A 118 4.71 -0.18 29.62
CA GLU A 118 4.40 0.23 30.99
C GLU A 118 3.09 1.01 31.14
N SER A 119 2.47 1.44 30.03
CA SER A 119 1.18 2.16 30.05
C SER A 119 0.11 1.32 30.74
N PRO A 120 -0.78 1.94 31.57
CA PRO A 120 -1.92 1.24 32.14
C PRO A 120 -2.99 0.87 31.13
N ILE A 121 -2.96 1.44 29.90
CA ILE A 121 -3.92 1.19 28.83
C ILE A 121 -3.76 -0.22 28.29
N ARG A 122 -4.82 -1.04 28.33
CA ARG A 122 -4.85 -2.44 27.88
C ARG A 122 -5.85 -2.70 26.77
N THR A 123 -6.92 -1.90 26.73
CA THR A 123 -8.05 -2.03 25.82
C THR A 123 -8.37 -0.67 25.18
N LEU A 124 -9.18 -0.65 24.12
CA LEU A 124 -9.66 0.61 23.56
C LEU A 124 -10.49 1.43 24.55
N ALA A 125 -11.23 0.78 25.44
CA ALA A 125 -12.04 1.47 26.45
C ALA A 125 -11.18 2.28 27.46
N ASP A 126 -9.94 1.86 27.69
CA ASP A 126 -8.98 2.56 28.57
C ASP A 126 -8.46 3.87 27.96
N LEU A 127 -8.76 4.11 26.67
CA LEU A 127 -8.44 5.38 26.00
C LEU A 127 -9.42 6.52 26.35
N LYS A 128 -10.39 6.27 27.22
CA LYS A 128 -11.28 7.32 27.74
C LYS A 128 -10.46 8.43 28.39
N ASP A 129 -10.77 9.67 28.04
CA ASP A 129 -10.11 10.90 28.51
C ASP A 129 -8.60 10.94 28.17
N ARG A 130 -8.19 10.26 27.09
CA ARG A 130 -6.81 10.15 26.61
C ARG A 130 -6.60 10.86 25.27
N LYS A 131 -5.32 11.17 24.99
CA LYS A 131 -4.87 11.75 23.74
C LYS A 131 -4.26 10.68 22.84
N ILE A 132 -4.74 10.60 21.61
CA ILE A 132 -4.28 9.67 20.58
C ILE A 132 -3.52 10.45 19.53
N GLY A 133 -2.23 10.15 19.37
CA GLY A 133 -1.40 10.73 18.33
C GLY A 133 -1.71 10.10 16.98
N VAL A 134 -1.87 10.95 15.96
CA VAL A 134 -2.01 10.59 14.54
C VAL A 134 -1.05 11.42 13.71
N GLY A 135 -0.74 10.98 12.48
CA GLY A 135 0.15 11.75 11.61
C GLY A 135 -0.43 13.11 11.22
N ALA A 136 -1.70 13.12 10.83
CA ALA A 136 -2.46 14.34 10.54
C ALA A 136 -3.96 14.08 10.74
N LEU A 137 -4.72 15.10 11.13
CA LEU A 137 -6.18 15.01 11.32
C LEU A 137 -6.94 14.85 9.98
N THR A 138 -6.25 15.10 8.86
CA THR A 138 -6.78 14.95 7.50
C THR A 138 -6.51 13.57 6.87
N TRP A 139 -5.95 12.63 7.64
CA TRP A 139 -5.72 11.28 7.13
C TRP A 139 -7.04 10.60 6.76
N GLY A 140 -7.04 9.90 5.61
CA GLY A 140 -8.21 9.15 5.13
C GLY A 140 -8.63 8.00 6.06
N THR A 141 -7.75 7.58 6.98
CA THR A 141 -8.00 6.52 7.98
C THR A 141 -8.69 7.02 9.26
N ILE A 142 -8.82 8.33 9.47
CA ILE A 142 -9.46 8.90 10.67
C ILE A 142 -10.90 8.40 10.87
N PRO A 143 -11.76 8.30 9.84
CA PRO A 143 -13.10 7.73 10.01
C PRO A 143 -13.07 6.30 10.59
N ASN A 144 -12.20 5.43 10.06
CA ASN A 144 -12.04 4.06 10.56
C ASN A 144 -11.59 4.05 12.03
N SER A 145 -10.64 4.90 12.38
CA SER A 145 -10.15 5.04 13.76
C SER A 145 -11.25 5.51 14.74
N ARG A 146 -12.09 6.47 14.29
CA ARG A 146 -13.24 6.92 15.08
C ARG A 146 -14.29 5.81 15.26
N ALA A 147 -14.59 5.08 14.19
CA ALA A 147 -15.51 3.94 14.24
C ALA A 147 -15.05 2.89 15.28
N ALA A 148 -13.76 2.52 15.27
CA ALA A 148 -13.20 1.59 16.25
C ALA A 148 -13.37 2.06 17.70
N LEU A 149 -13.16 3.34 17.96
CA LEU A 149 -13.35 3.93 19.29
C LEU A 149 -14.84 3.93 19.72
N ARG A 150 -15.77 4.24 18.78
CA ARG A 150 -17.21 4.21 19.09
C ARG A 150 -17.70 2.80 19.39
N VAL A 151 -17.22 1.78 18.67
CA VAL A 151 -17.52 0.36 18.99
C VAL A 151 -17.02 0.01 20.40
N ALA A 152 -15.95 0.64 20.88
CA ALA A 152 -15.46 0.51 22.25
C ALA A 152 -16.19 1.40 23.27
N GLY A 153 -17.27 2.09 22.89
CA GLY A 153 -18.06 2.96 23.75
C GLY A 153 -17.46 4.34 23.99
N LEU A 154 -16.54 4.77 23.15
CA LEU A 154 -15.91 6.08 23.23
C LEU A 154 -16.49 7.07 22.21
N GLU A 155 -16.41 8.36 22.53
CA GLU A 155 -16.91 9.46 21.69
C GLU A 155 -15.74 10.36 21.27
N PRO A 156 -15.14 10.14 20.09
CA PRO A 156 -14.07 10.99 19.56
C PRO A 156 -14.46 12.48 19.53
N GLY A 157 -13.61 13.34 20.07
CA GLY A 157 -13.89 14.78 20.24
C GLY A 157 -14.67 15.15 21.50
N LYS A 158 -15.11 14.17 22.32
CA LYS A 158 -15.75 14.43 23.62
C LYS A 158 -14.96 13.84 24.78
N ASN A 159 -14.69 12.54 24.74
CA ASN A 159 -13.99 11.82 25.81
C ASN A 159 -12.74 11.08 25.31
N VAL A 160 -12.30 11.37 24.11
CA VAL A 160 -11.02 10.97 23.52
C VAL A 160 -10.64 11.97 22.43
N GLU A 161 -9.37 12.36 22.37
CA GLU A 161 -8.88 13.41 21.49
C GLU A 161 -7.84 12.84 20.51
N PHE A 162 -7.98 13.19 19.20
CA PHE A 162 -6.89 12.98 18.24
C PHE A 162 -5.99 14.21 18.17
N VAL A 163 -4.68 13.98 18.25
CA VAL A 163 -3.64 15.01 18.19
C VAL A 163 -2.71 14.75 17.02
N ALA A 164 -2.54 15.72 16.12
CA ALA A 164 -1.57 15.61 15.05
C ALA A 164 -0.15 15.74 15.62
N VAL A 165 0.63 14.66 15.55
CA VAL A 165 2.00 14.57 16.08
C VAL A 165 3.02 14.24 15.00
N GLY A 166 2.61 14.22 13.71
CA GLY A 166 3.45 13.79 12.61
C GLY A 166 3.65 12.28 12.57
N VAL A 167 4.67 11.82 11.85
CA VAL A 167 4.91 10.40 11.59
C VAL A 167 6.26 9.96 12.14
N LEU A 168 6.41 8.65 12.37
CA LEU A 168 7.65 8.01 12.79
C LEU A 168 8.31 8.74 13.98
N GLY A 169 9.49 9.30 13.79
CA GLY A 169 10.28 9.90 14.87
C GLY A 169 9.56 10.93 15.71
N SER A 170 8.78 11.84 15.10
CA SER A 170 8.01 12.86 15.83
C SER A 170 6.86 12.26 16.64
N GLY A 171 6.12 11.32 16.06
CA GLY A 171 5.05 10.60 16.76
C GLY A 171 5.60 9.72 17.89
N PHE A 172 6.71 9.01 17.64
CA PHE A 172 7.36 8.21 18.66
C PHE A 172 7.88 9.07 19.83
N GLN A 173 8.41 10.25 19.53
CA GLN A 173 8.81 11.19 20.57
C GLN A 173 7.60 11.71 21.37
N ALA A 174 6.48 12.02 20.70
CA ALA A 174 5.25 12.46 21.36
C ALA A 174 4.72 11.39 22.35
N LEU A 175 4.78 10.11 21.98
CA LEU A 175 4.40 9.01 22.85
C LEU A 175 5.36 8.87 24.04
N ARG A 176 6.68 8.89 23.80
CA ARG A 176 7.70 8.77 24.86
C ARG A 176 7.66 9.93 25.87
N SER A 177 7.35 11.13 25.41
CA SER A 177 7.28 12.32 26.27
C SER A 177 5.95 12.45 27.02
N GLY A 178 4.97 11.58 26.74
CA GLY A 178 3.62 11.67 27.32
C GLY A 178 2.78 12.83 26.75
N GLN A 179 3.17 13.40 25.61
CA GLN A 179 2.35 14.38 24.88
C GLN A 179 1.05 13.72 24.39
N VAL A 180 1.11 12.43 24.04
CA VAL A 180 -0.02 11.57 23.74
C VAL A 180 0.09 10.26 24.52
N ASP A 181 -1.05 9.63 24.82
CA ASP A 181 -1.12 8.39 25.60
C ASP A 181 -1.02 7.15 24.71
N ALA A 182 -1.40 7.27 23.45
CA ALA A 182 -1.34 6.22 22.42
C ALA A 182 -1.03 6.82 21.06
N LEU A 183 -0.54 5.98 20.14
CA LEU A 183 -0.45 6.30 18.70
C LEU A 183 -1.46 5.44 17.95
N ASN A 184 -2.14 6.03 16.96
CA ASN A 184 -2.92 5.30 16.00
C ASN A 184 -2.18 5.34 14.65
N TYR A 185 -1.38 4.31 14.42
CA TYR A 185 -0.50 4.18 13.25
C TYR A 185 -0.68 2.83 12.57
N ASN A 186 -0.06 2.65 11.40
CA ASN A 186 0.00 1.34 10.79
C ASN A 186 0.98 0.42 11.56
N SER A 187 0.71 -0.87 11.51
CA SER A 187 1.47 -1.89 12.25
C SER A 187 2.96 -1.94 11.87
N SER A 188 3.33 -1.56 10.65
CA SER A 188 4.75 -1.51 10.25
C SER A 188 5.50 -0.41 11.01
N TRP A 189 4.85 0.68 11.38
CA TRP A 189 5.47 1.71 12.21
C TRP A 189 5.61 1.26 13.67
N GLY A 190 4.66 0.48 14.18
CA GLY A 190 4.82 -0.23 15.45
C GLY A 190 6.02 -1.20 15.41
N ASP A 191 6.19 -1.94 14.31
CA ASP A 191 7.37 -2.79 14.12
C ASP A 191 8.68 -2.00 14.14
N ILE A 192 8.74 -0.82 13.50
CA ILE A 192 9.91 0.06 13.56
C ILE A 192 10.19 0.46 15.02
N PHE A 193 9.15 0.79 15.77
CA PHE A 193 9.27 1.19 17.17
C PHE A 193 9.87 0.07 18.03
N GLU A 194 9.43 -1.17 17.86
CA GLU A 194 9.99 -2.37 18.50
C GLU A 194 11.43 -2.64 18.04
N LEU A 195 11.70 -2.61 16.74
CA LEU A 195 13.02 -2.89 16.18
C LEU A 195 14.08 -1.85 16.60
N THR A 196 13.65 -0.65 16.98
CA THR A 196 14.51 0.39 17.58
C THR A 196 14.69 0.24 19.09
N GLY A 197 14.21 -0.86 19.69
CA GLY A 197 14.41 -1.22 21.09
C GLY A 197 13.38 -0.64 22.06
N THR A 198 12.30 -0.03 21.59
CA THR A 198 11.23 0.45 22.47
C THR A 198 10.19 -0.65 22.65
N LYS A 199 9.92 -0.99 23.90
CA LYS A 199 8.87 -1.95 24.24
C LYS A 199 7.50 -1.29 24.13
N ILE A 200 6.63 -1.88 23.34
CA ILE A 200 5.27 -1.39 23.11
C ILE A 200 4.24 -2.49 23.34
N ARG A 201 3.01 -2.06 23.58
CA ARG A 201 1.83 -2.92 23.53
C ARG A 201 0.91 -2.44 22.43
N ARG A 202 0.43 -3.40 21.64
CA ARG A 202 -0.57 -3.18 20.61
C ARG A 202 -1.94 -3.47 21.18
N ILE A 203 -2.84 -2.50 21.11
CA ILE A 203 -4.23 -2.65 21.52
C ILE A 203 -5.01 -3.25 20.37
N ALA A 204 -5.75 -4.33 20.64
CA ALA A 204 -6.54 -5.02 19.63
C ALA A 204 -7.57 -4.09 18.97
N TYR A 205 -7.62 -4.12 17.66
CA TYR A 205 -8.64 -3.45 16.87
C TYR A 205 -9.93 -4.29 16.86
N PRO A 206 -11.13 -3.70 16.74
CA PRO A 206 -12.37 -4.50 16.63
C PRO A 206 -12.32 -5.42 15.42
N GLU A 207 -12.74 -6.67 15.60
CA GLU A 207 -12.62 -7.74 14.60
C GLU A 207 -13.27 -7.36 13.26
N VAL A 208 -14.43 -6.70 13.30
CA VAL A 208 -15.17 -6.26 12.10
C VAL A 208 -14.35 -5.35 11.17
N PHE A 209 -13.30 -4.74 11.67
CA PHE A 209 -12.41 -3.88 10.87
C PHE A 209 -11.09 -4.55 10.48
N LEU A 210 -10.75 -5.73 11.02
CA LEU A 210 -9.45 -6.37 10.79
C LEU A 210 -9.22 -6.76 9.31
N GLU A 211 -10.28 -7.12 8.61
CA GLU A 211 -10.24 -7.51 7.20
C GLU A 211 -10.68 -6.37 6.26
N ASN A 212 -10.88 -5.16 6.80
CA ASN A 212 -11.16 -4.00 5.97
C ASN A 212 -9.92 -3.65 5.15
N PRO A 213 -10.01 -3.50 3.81
CA PRO A 213 -8.85 -3.17 3.00
C PRO A 213 -8.31 -1.78 3.35
N GLY A 214 -6.99 -1.69 3.44
CA GLY A 214 -6.28 -0.42 3.57
C GLY A 214 -6.07 0.24 2.21
N ASN A 215 -4.79 0.41 1.82
CA ASN A 215 -4.45 1.00 0.54
C ASN A 215 -4.64 0.01 -0.62
N GLY A 216 -5.12 0.52 -1.75
CA GLY A 216 -5.23 -0.22 -3.00
C GLY A 216 -4.93 0.67 -4.20
N PHE A 217 -4.58 0.05 -5.33
CA PHE A 217 -4.44 0.82 -6.57
C PHE A 217 -5.79 1.14 -7.16
N ILE A 218 -5.94 2.42 -7.51
CA ILE A 218 -7.12 2.95 -8.20
C ILE A 218 -6.75 3.52 -9.57
N ALA A 219 -7.73 3.51 -10.47
CA ALA A 219 -7.69 4.20 -11.75
C ALA A 219 -9.00 4.92 -12.00
N HIS A 220 -9.00 5.85 -12.97
CA HIS A 220 -10.22 6.41 -13.52
C HIS A 220 -11.06 5.32 -14.21
N GLU A 221 -12.40 5.37 -14.11
CA GLU A 221 -13.29 4.38 -14.73
C GLU A 221 -13.07 4.21 -16.25
N ASP A 222 -12.68 5.29 -16.94
CA ASP A 222 -12.33 5.20 -18.36
C ASP A 222 -11.14 4.28 -18.63
N THR A 223 -10.17 4.18 -17.71
CA THR A 223 -9.01 3.28 -17.87
C THR A 223 -9.46 1.82 -17.92
N PHE A 224 -10.47 1.46 -17.13
CA PHE A 224 -11.06 0.10 -17.17
C PHE A 224 -11.72 -0.20 -18.53
N ARG A 225 -12.33 0.79 -19.17
CA ARG A 225 -13.03 0.64 -20.44
C ARG A 225 -12.07 0.73 -21.64
N ASP A 226 -11.21 1.76 -21.62
CA ASP A 226 -10.46 2.18 -22.81
C ASP A 226 -9.06 1.57 -22.87
N ASN A 227 -8.45 1.24 -21.70
CA ASN A 227 -7.13 0.61 -21.61
C ASN A 227 -7.04 -0.42 -20.48
N PRO A 228 -7.87 -1.47 -20.46
CA PRO A 228 -7.85 -2.49 -19.40
C PRO A 228 -6.54 -3.28 -19.36
N ASP A 229 -5.82 -3.35 -20.48
CA ASP A 229 -4.54 -4.05 -20.56
C ASP A 229 -3.44 -3.35 -19.74
N LEU A 230 -3.47 -2.03 -19.65
CA LEU A 230 -2.55 -1.27 -18.81
C LEU A 230 -2.66 -1.69 -17.33
N ILE A 231 -3.89 -1.92 -16.85
CA ILE A 231 -4.16 -2.40 -15.49
C ILE A 231 -3.59 -3.79 -15.27
N ARG A 232 -3.79 -4.72 -16.23
CA ARG A 232 -3.29 -6.11 -16.16
C ARG A 232 -1.76 -6.12 -16.08
N ARG A 233 -1.10 -5.39 -16.97
CA ARG A 233 0.37 -5.32 -17.06
C ARG A 233 0.98 -4.72 -15.79
N PHE A 234 0.41 -3.62 -15.30
CA PHE A 234 0.89 -2.99 -14.06
C PHE A 234 0.69 -3.90 -12.84
N GLY A 235 -0.50 -4.46 -12.65
CA GLY A 235 -0.78 -5.35 -11.53
C GLY A 235 0.08 -6.61 -11.54
N ARG A 236 0.34 -7.18 -12.73
CA ARG A 236 1.26 -8.32 -12.90
C ARG A 236 2.68 -7.96 -12.48
N ALA A 237 3.24 -6.85 -12.98
CA ALA A 237 4.58 -6.41 -12.62
C ALA A 237 4.73 -6.17 -11.11
N TYR A 238 3.73 -5.54 -10.49
CA TYR A 238 3.71 -5.32 -9.05
C TYR A 238 3.65 -6.63 -8.25
N THR A 239 2.82 -7.60 -8.69
CA THR A 239 2.76 -8.93 -8.08
C THR A 239 4.08 -9.69 -8.21
N GLN A 240 4.73 -9.63 -9.38
CA GLN A 240 6.07 -10.19 -9.59
C GLN A 240 7.08 -9.58 -8.63
N ALA A 241 7.04 -8.26 -8.41
CA ALA A 241 7.93 -7.59 -7.48
C ALA A 241 7.72 -8.01 -6.03
N GLN A 242 6.46 -8.17 -5.61
CA GLN A 242 6.16 -8.72 -4.28
C GLN A 242 6.69 -10.16 -4.12
N TYR A 243 6.55 -10.98 -5.15
CA TYR A 243 7.07 -12.36 -5.16
C TYR A 243 8.60 -12.39 -5.07
N VAL A 244 9.30 -11.51 -5.79
CA VAL A 244 10.76 -11.33 -5.67
C VAL A 244 11.15 -10.97 -4.24
N CYS A 245 10.47 -10.00 -3.64
CA CYS A 245 10.78 -9.54 -2.29
C CYS A 245 10.43 -10.57 -1.19
N GLU A 246 9.51 -11.48 -1.46
CA GLU A 246 9.24 -12.63 -0.59
C GLU A 246 10.40 -13.65 -0.60
N ILE A 247 11.05 -13.84 -1.75
CA ILE A 247 12.18 -14.77 -1.93
C ILE A 247 13.48 -14.13 -1.46
N ASN A 248 13.75 -12.89 -1.87
CA ASN A 248 14.99 -12.16 -1.56
C ASN A 248 14.69 -10.75 -1.00
N PRO A 249 14.21 -10.66 0.24
CA PRO A 249 13.89 -9.38 0.84
C PRO A 249 15.12 -8.47 1.04
N THR A 250 16.31 -9.05 1.19
CA THR A 250 17.57 -8.32 1.30
C THR A 250 17.85 -7.53 0.03
N PHE A 251 17.78 -8.15 -1.13
CA PHE A 251 17.91 -7.48 -2.41
C PHE A 251 16.92 -6.32 -2.55
N CYS A 252 15.64 -6.55 -2.22
CA CYS A 252 14.62 -5.51 -2.34
C CYS A 252 14.89 -4.30 -1.43
N VAL A 253 15.36 -4.53 -0.20
CA VAL A 253 15.77 -3.46 0.72
C VAL A 253 16.94 -2.68 0.13
N GLN A 254 17.94 -3.36 -0.40
CA GLN A 254 19.11 -2.72 -1.01
C GLN A 254 18.75 -1.96 -2.28
N ALA A 255 17.88 -2.51 -3.15
CA ALA A 255 17.35 -1.84 -4.31
C ALA A 255 16.64 -0.53 -3.94
N PHE A 256 15.82 -0.56 -2.87
CA PHE A 256 15.17 0.64 -2.35
C PHE A 256 16.19 1.69 -1.90
N TRP A 257 17.23 1.31 -1.18
CA TRP A 257 18.26 2.24 -0.73
C TRP A 257 19.15 2.77 -1.84
N ARG A 258 19.35 2.01 -2.93
CA ARG A 258 20.05 2.51 -4.13
C ARG A 258 19.27 3.66 -4.80
N GLN A 259 17.95 3.56 -4.81
CA GLN A 259 17.07 4.59 -5.37
C GLN A 259 16.75 5.74 -4.39
N ASN A 260 16.85 5.50 -3.07
CA ASN A 260 16.57 6.45 -2.00
C ASN A 260 17.72 6.49 -0.99
N PRO A 261 18.91 7.04 -1.38
CA PRO A 261 20.10 7.01 -0.54
C PRO A 261 19.94 7.69 0.82
N GLU A 262 19.07 8.69 0.91
CA GLU A 262 18.75 9.42 2.14
C GLU A 262 18.03 8.55 3.19
N SER A 263 17.41 7.45 2.77
CA SER A 263 16.73 6.50 3.66
C SER A 263 17.65 5.37 4.17
N ARG A 264 18.88 5.28 3.64
CA ARG A 264 19.84 4.26 4.01
C ARG A 264 20.43 4.55 5.39
N PRO A 265 20.31 3.64 6.37
CA PRO A 265 20.88 3.84 7.70
C PRO A 265 22.43 3.76 7.67
N ALA A 266 23.08 4.35 8.68
CA ALA A 266 24.54 4.35 8.78
C ALA A 266 25.12 2.92 8.89
N ASP A 267 24.40 1.97 9.51
CA ASP A 267 24.77 0.57 9.66
C ASP A 267 24.05 -0.35 8.66
N ALA A 268 23.93 0.09 7.42
CA ALA A 268 23.20 -0.59 6.35
C ALA A 268 23.73 -2.00 5.99
N GLU A 269 24.86 -2.42 6.51
CA GLU A 269 25.43 -3.76 6.34
C GLU A 269 25.32 -4.63 7.61
N GLY A 270 24.85 -4.02 8.72
CA GLY A 270 24.68 -4.66 10.02
C GLY A 270 23.21 -4.72 10.45
N LYS A 271 22.98 -4.22 11.66
CA LYS A 271 21.63 -4.22 12.29
C LYS A 271 20.59 -3.45 11.49
N GLY A 272 20.99 -2.39 10.78
CA GLY A 272 20.11 -1.62 9.93
C GLY A 272 19.53 -2.47 8.79
N LEU A 273 20.36 -3.31 8.13
CA LEU A 273 19.89 -4.22 7.09
C LEU A 273 18.96 -5.31 7.67
N GLU A 274 19.36 -5.91 8.79
CA GLU A 274 18.55 -6.92 9.48
C GLU A 274 17.15 -6.37 9.84
N ASN A 275 17.09 -5.16 10.42
CA ASN A 275 15.85 -4.51 10.80
C ASN A 275 14.97 -4.19 9.58
N ALA A 276 15.56 -3.64 8.51
CA ALA A 276 14.82 -3.29 7.29
C ALA A 276 14.28 -4.54 6.57
N THR A 277 15.08 -5.61 6.50
CA THR A 277 14.68 -6.90 5.95
C THR A 277 13.57 -7.55 6.79
N THR A 278 13.69 -7.51 8.11
CA THR A 278 12.65 -7.99 9.03
C THR A 278 11.35 -7.21 8.84
N LEU A 279 11.43 -5.88 8.73
CA LEU A 279 10.28 -5.01 8.54
C LEU A 279 9.56 -5.32 7.22
N LEU A 280 10.30 -5.45 6.11
CA LEU A 280 9.74 -5.83 4.81
C LEU A 280 9.09 -7.22 4.87
N THR A 281 9.76 -8.20 5.46
CA THR A 281 9.22 -9.56 5.60
C THR A 281 7.92 -9.58 6.39
N ARG A 282 7.85 -8.89 7.53
CA ARG A 282 6.62 -8.77 8.33
C ARG A 282 5.51 -8.10 7.54
N ARG A 283 5.82 -7.07 6.75
CA ARG A 283 4.87 -6.39 5.88
C ARG A 283 4.31 -7.33 4.83
N LEU A 284 5.18 -8.04 4.10
CA LEU A 284 4.79 -9.01 3.07
C LEU A 284 3.94 -10.15 3.65
N GLN A 285 4.28 -10.66 4.83
CA GLN A 285 3.47 -11.69 5.51
C GLN A 285 2.03 -11.20 5.75
N ARG A 286 1.83 -9.99 6.25
CA ARG A 286 0.49 -9.42 6.47
C ARG A 286 -0.27 -9.17 5.17
N MET A 287 0.44 -8.85 4.07
CA MET A 287 -0.18 -8.56 2.78
C MET A 287 -0.52 -9.82 1.99
N LEU A 288 0.37 -10.81 1.99
CA LEU A 288 0.29 -11.98 1.12
C LEU A 288 -0.40 -13.18 1.78
N TYR A 289 -0.55 -13.17 3.10
CA TYR A 289 -1.13 -14.29 3.85
C TYR A 289 -2.27 -13.86 4.76
N ARG A 290 -3.22 -14.76 4.98
CA ARG A 290 -4.25 -14.65 6.01
C ARG A 290 -3.69 -15.04 7.38
N PRO A 291 -4.37 -14.71 8.49
CA PRO A 291 -3.93 -15.13 9.83
C PRO A 291 -3.77 -16.64 10.00
N ASP A 292 -4.52 -17.44 9.24
CA ASP A 292 -4.45 -18.92 9.24
C ASP A 292 -3.26 -19.47 8.41
N GLY A 293 -2.45 -18.60 7.81
CA GLY A 293 -1.31 -18.95 6.99
C GLY A 293 -1.65 -19.25 5.52
N THR A 294 -2.91 -19.18 5.10
CA THR A 294 -3.29 -19.36 3.69
C THR A 294 -2.86 -18.15 2.86
N ARG A 295 -2.31 -18.41 1.67
CA ARG A 295 -1.89 -17.34 0.75
C ARG A 295 -3.13 -16.67 0.13
N ARG A 296 -3.13 -15.34 0.11
CA ARG A 296 -4.15 -14.55 -0.58
C ARG A 296 -3.91 -14.60 -2.09
N GLN A 297 -4.98 -14.51 -2.87
CA GLN A 297 -4.86 -14.22 -4.30
C GLN A 297 -4.38 -12.76 -4.45
N PRO A 298 -3.29 -12.50 -5.21
CA PRO A 298 -2.76 -11.15 -5.36
C PRO A 298 -3.79 -10.16 -5.90
N GLY A 299 -3.95 -9.06 -5.22
CA GLY A 299 -4.85 -7.97 -5.63
C GLY A 299 -6.34 -8.19 -5.40
N GLU A 300 -6.75 -9.36 -4.89
CA GLU A 300 -8.16 -9.71 -4.68
C GLU A 300 -8.81 -8.91 -3.55
N TYR A 301 -10.03 -8.46 -3.78
CA TYR A 301 -10.93 -7.89 -2.79
C TYR A 301 -11.98 -8.92 -2.34
N ASP A 302 -12.09 -9.16 -1.03
CA ASP A 302 -13.23 -9.86 -0.46
C ASP A 302 -14.40 -8.87 -0.33
N LEU A 303 -15.28 -8.86 -1.33
CA LEU A 303 -16.37 -7.89 -1.41
C LEU A 303 -17.40 -8.06 -0.28
N ASP A 304 -17.57 -9.26 0.26
CA ASP A 304 -18.51 -9.50 1.37
C ASP A 304 -17.93 -8.95 2.69
N VAL A 305 -16.64 -9.10 2.90
CA VAL A 305 -15.94 -8.50 4.03
C VAL A 305 -16.00 -6.98 3.95
N ILE A 306 -15.81 -6.41 2.77
CA ILE A 306 -15.91 -4.96 2.55
C ILE A 306 -17.32 -4.45 2.85
N ARG A 307 -18.38 -5.14 2.39
CA ARG A 307 -19.76 -4.76 2.70
C ARG A 307 -20.04 -4.76 4.20
N LYS A 308 -19.53 -5.77 4.93
CA LYS A 308 -19.65 -5.83 6.40
C LYS A 308 -18.92 -4.67 7.07
N ALA A 309 -17.71 -4.35 6.62
CA ALA A 309 -16.93 -3.24 7.17
C ALA A 309 -17.61 -1.88 6.91
N ILE A 310 -18.16 -1.66 5.72
CA ILE A 310 -18.94 -0.44 5.40
C ILE A 310 -20.20 -0.37 6.28
N GLY A 311 -20.88 -1.49 6.51
CA GLY A 311 -22.01 -1.59 7.46
C GLY A 311 -21.61 -1.14 8.87
N ALA A 312 -20.52 -1.68 9.39
CA ALA A 312 -19.99 -1.32 10.70
C ALA A 312 -19.58 0.18 10.78
N MET A 313 -19.03 0.73 9.70
CA MET A 313 -18.71 2.17 9.60
C MET A 313 -19.98 3.03 9.63
N ALA A 314 -21.05 2.59 8.97
CA ALA A 314 -22.35 3.28 9.00
C ALA A 314 -23.01 3.18 10.38
N GLU A 315 -23.01 2.00 11.02
CA GLU A 315 -23.51 1.82 12.39
C GLU A 315 -22.73 2.67 13.40
N ALA A 316 -21.43 2.83 13.20
CA ALA A 316 -20.59 3.71 14.00
C ALA A 316 -20.78 5.21 13.66
N GLY A 317 -21.64 5.57 12.69
CA GLY A 317 -21.94 6.95 12.34
C GLY A 317 -20.86 7.66 11.53
N GLU A 318 -19.94 6.91 10.89
CA GLU A 318 -18.91 7.48 10.01
C GLU A 318 -19.39 7.60 8.58
N PHE A 319 -20.27 6.72 8.14
CA PHE A 319 -20.99 6.84 6.87
C PHE A 319 -22.48 7.05 7.12
N PRO A 320 -23.17 7.83 6.28
CA PRO A 320 -24.63 8.03 6.41
C PRO A 320 -25.45 6.77 6.17
N SER A 321 -24.91 5.82 5.42
CA SER A 321 -25.55 4.56 5.04
C SER A 321 -24.49 3.54 4.64
N ALA A 322 -24.88 2.25 4.65
CA ALA A 322 -24.10 1.17 4.05
C ALA A 322 -24.42 0.97 2.55
N ASP A 323 -25.40 1.70 2.01
CA ASP A 323 -25.88 1.54 0.63
C ASP A 323 -24.93 2.25 -0.35
N VAL A 324 -23.86 1.54 -0.74
CA VAL A 324 -22.92 1.95 -1.77
C VAL A 324 -22.67 0.81 -2.75
N PRO A 325 -22.42 1.10 -4.02
CA PRO A 325 -22.19 0.07 -5.04
C PRO A 325 -20.78 -0.53 -4.91
N VAL A 326 -20.56 -1.42 -3.93
CA VAL A 326 -19.25 -2.03 -3.63
C VAL A 326 -18.61 -2.63 -4.88
N ASP A 327 -19.36 -3.35 -5.70
CA ASP A 327 -18.88 -3.98 -6.94
C ASP A 327 -18.46 -2.96 -8.03
N ARG A 328 -18.97 -1.73 -7.96
CA ARG A 328 -18.52 -0.64 -8.83
C ARG A 328 -17.23 0.01 -8.30
N ILE A 329 -17.08 0.11 -6.99
CA ILE A 329 -15.92 0.73 -6.35
C ILE A 329 -14.71 -0.19 -6.41
N PHE A 330 -14.89 -1.50 -6.13
CA PHE A 330 -13.83 -2.49 -6.08
C PHE A 330 -14.02 -3.54 -7.18
N SER A 331 -12.97 -3.83 -7.93
CA SER A 331 -13.02 -4.77 -9.05
C SER A 331 -12.00 -5.89 -8.89
N ASN A 332 -12.48 -7.13 -9.04
CA ASN A 332 -11.65 -8.33 -9.16
C ASN A 332 -11.45 -8.79 -10.61
N GLU A 333 -11.88 -7.98 -11.59
CA GLU A 333 -11.85 -8.34 -13.02
C GLU A 333 -10.47 -8.76 -13.51
N PHE A 334 -9.41 -8.13 -12.99
CA PHE A 334 -8.04 -8.34 -13.46
C PHE A 334 -7.22 -9.29 -12.60
N VAL A 335 -7.74 -9.74 -11.47
CA VAL A 335 -7.05 -10.62 -10.50
C VAL A 335 -6.44 -11.86 -11.15
N PRO A 336 -7.11 -12.59 -12.06
CA PRO A 336 -6.51 -13.75 -12.72
C PRO A 336 -5.23 -13.42 -13.52
N ALA A 337 -5.13 -12.20 -14.05
CA ALA A 337 -3.98 -11.78 -14.84
C ALA A 337 -2.77 -11.36 -13.99
N PHE A 338 -2.96 -11.06 -12.72
CA PHE A 338 -1.88 -10.55 -11.85
C PHE A 338 -0.89 -11.64 -11.46
N ASP A 339 -1.35 -12.89 -11.29
CA ASP A 339 -0.53 -14.04 -10.90
C ASP A 339 -0.16 -14.95 -12.10
N ASP A 340 -0.45 -14.50 -13.33
CA ASP A 340 -0.15 -15.22 -14.58
C ASP A 340 1.28 -14.89 -15.05
N PHE A 341 2.26 -15.57 -14.48
CA PHE A 341 3.68 -15.51 -14.87
C PHE A 341 4.44 -16.78 -14.46
N ASP A 342 5.59 -17.01 -15.08
CA ASP A 342 6.48 -18.12 -14.78
C ASP A 342 7.16 -17.88 -13.42
N LYS A 343 6.64 -18.55 -12.38
CA LYS A 343 7.12 -18.42 -11.00
C LYS A 343 8.51 -19.02 -10.81
N ASP A 344 8.86 -20.09 -11.53
CA ASP A 344 10.14 -20.76 -11.39
C ASP A 344 11.26 -19.92 -12.02
N ALA A 345 11.03 -19.39 -13.22
CA ALA A 345 11.96 -18.46 -13.84
C ALA A 345 12.17 -17.19 -13.01
N LEU A 346 11.10 -16.63 -12.45
CA LEU A 346 11.20 -15.44 -11.60
C LEU A 346 11.91 -15.75 -10.26
N ARG A 347 11.69 -16.93 -9.69
CA ARG A 347 12.40 -17.40 -8.49
C ARG A 347 13.92 -17.44 -8.72
N GLN A 348 14.36 -18.05 -9.81
CA GLN A 348 15.79 -18.11 -10.15
C GLN A 348 16.40 -16.71 -10.28
N ARG A 349 15.68 -15.76 -10.90
CA ARG A 349 16.12 -14.37 -11.00
C ARG A 349 16.21 -13.70 -9.63
N ALA A 350 15.22 -13.92 -8.76
CA ALA A 350 15.19 -13.35 -7.41
C ALA A 350 16.34 -13.89 -6.55
N GLU A 351 16.65 -15.20 -6.63
CA GLU A 351 17.75 -15.85 -5.89
C GLU A 351 19.12 -15.37 -6.40
N ALA A 352 19.25 -15.05 -7.68
CA ALA A 352 20.50 -14.55 -8.29
C ALA A 352 20.71 -13.03 -8.10
N ALA A 353 19.70 -12.28 -7.69
CA ALA A 353 19.75 -10.81 -7.55
C ALA A 353 20.60 -10.39 -6.33
N GLN A 354 21.42 -9.32 -6.50
CA GLN A 354 22.36 -8.81 -5.50
C GLN A 354 22.14 -7.32 -5.21
#